data_87308a4ec3053c88d64bb163a5c89eec
#
_entry.id   87308a4ec3053c88d64bb163a5c89eec
#
_cell.length_a   1.000
_cell.length_b   1.000
_cell.length_c   1.000
_cell.angle_alpha   90.00
_cell.angle_beta   90.00
_cell.angle_gamma   90.00
#
_symmetry.space_group_name_H-M   'P 1'
#
loop_
_entity.id
_entity.type
_entity.pdbx_description
1 polymer ?
#
loop_
_entity_poly.entity_id
_entity_poly.type
_entity_poly.pdbx_seq_one_letter_code
_entity_poly.pdbx_strand_id
1 'polypeptide(L)'
;MITIHGSNISPFVRKTLICLTEKGIEFELNAISPFPPPESHLKMSPLGKIPAMTDGDLAIPDSSAICGYLEKRFPEPGLYPTDDGDYGRALWYEDWADNELPKATAALFFNRIAVRMMKREPDEEVISKIITEIQPGIF
;
A
#
# COMPACT_ATOMS: atom_id res chain seq x y z
N MET A 1 -13.87 14.86 -6.29
CA MET A 1 -12.82 14.15 -7.10
C MET A 1 -11.91 13.45 -6.12
N ILE A 2 -11.64 12.18 -6.35
CA ILE A 2 -10.80 11.37 -5.46
C ILE A 2 -9.33 11.72 -5.71
N THR A 3 -8.56 11.94 -4.64
CA THR A 3 -7.12 12.16 -4.70
C THR A 3 -6.42 11.14 -3.80
N ILE A 4 -5.43 10.44 -4.35
CA ILE A 4 -4.54 9.54 -3.61
C ILE A 4 -3.26 10.28 -3.28
N HIS A 5 -2.91 10.32 -2.00
CA HIS A 5 -1.69 10.94 -1.49
C HIS A 5 -0.64 9.86 -1.20
N GLY A 6 0.45 9.87 -1.95
CA GLY A 6 1.50 8.87 -1.81
C GLY A 6 2.43 8.77 -3.00
N SER A 7 3.34 7.80 -2.96
CA SER A 7 4.28 7.52 -4.03
C SER A 7 3.94 6.19 -4.72
N ASN A 8 3.92 6.16 -6.03
CA ASN A 8 3.64 4.95 -6.84
C ASN A 8 4.72 3.85 -6.71
N ILE A 9 5.83 4.12 -6.05
CA ILE A 9 6.83 3.11 -5.68
C ILE A 9 6.28 2.21 -4.55
N SER A 10 5.41 2.75 -3.68
CA SER A 10 4.80 1.99 -2.58
C SER A 10 3.83 0.93 -3.12
N PRO A 11 3.95 -0.35 -2.71
CA PRO A 11 3.00 -1.38 -3.08
C PRO A 11 1.58 -1.09 -2.56
N PHE A 12 1.46 -0.48 -1.39
CA PHE A 12 0.18 -0.09 -0.79
C PHE A 12 -0.52 1.03 -1.59
N VAL A 13 0.25 2.01 -2.07
CA VAL A 13 -0.30 3.03 -2.99
C VAL A 13 -0.74 2.38 -4.29
N ARG A 14 0.08 1.49 -4.88
CA ARG A 14 -0.30 0.78 -6.11
C ARG A 14 -1.57 -0.05 -5.93
N LYS A 15 -1.77 -0.70 -4.78
CA LYS A 15 -3.02 -1.41 -4.48
C LYS A 15 -4.24 -0.50 -4.66
N THR A 16 -4.22 0.71 -4.10
CA THR A 16 -5.34 1.66 -4.23
C THR A 16 -5.50 2.18 -5.65
N LEU A 17 -4.39 2.44 -6.37
CA LEU A 17 -4.45 2.88 -7.77
C LEU A 17 -5.04 1.79 -8.68
N ILE A 18 -4.67 0.52 -8.46
CA ILE A 18 -5.23 -0.62 -9.19
C ILE A 18 -6.73 -0.72 -8.91
N CYS A 19 -7.15 -0.66 -7.63
CA CYS A 19 -8.55 -0.69 -7.26
C CYS A 19 -9.37 0.40 -7.97
N LEU A 20 -8.89 1.64 -8.00
CA LEU A 20 -9.53 2.75 -8.71
C LEU A 20 -9.60 2.50 -10.22
N THR A 21 -8.51 2.00 -10.80
CA THR A 21 -8.42 1.71 -12.24
C THR A 21 -9.39 0.60 -12.64
N GLU A 22 -9.43 -0.52 -11.91
CA GLU A 22 -10.33 -1.64 -12.18
C GLU A 22 -11.81 -1.24 -12.04
N LYS A 23 -12.10 -0.32 -11.13
CA LYS A 23 -13.45 0.25 -10.97
C LYS A 23 -13.79 1.36 -11.99
N GLY A 24 -12.84 1.76 -12.84
CA GLY A 24 -13.03 2.83 -13.81
C GLY A 24 -13.27 4.21 -13.17
N ILE A 25 -12.76 4.44 -11.96
CA ILE A 25 -12.93 5.68 -11.21
C ILE A 25 -11.80 6.64 -11.57
N GLU A 26 -12.15 7.86 -11.98
CA GLU A 26 -11.17 8.94 -12.18
C GLU A 26 -10.58 9.42 -10.85
N PHE A 27 -9.28 9.59 -10.81
CA PHE A 27 -8.56 10.05 -9.62
C PHE A 27 -7.32 10.86 -9.97
N GLU A 28 -6.84 11.61 -8.98
CA GLU A 28 -5.54 12.28 -9.03
C GLU A 28 -4.54 11.60 -8.10
N LEU A 29 -3.27 11.55 -8.49
CA LEU A 29 -2.16 11.15 -7.62
C LEU A 29 -1.37 12.39 -7.17
N ASN A 30 -1.51 12.74 -5.90
CA ASN A 30 -0.65 13.73 -5.25
C ASN A 30 0.60 13.01 -4.74
N ALA A 31 1.69 13.10 -5.50
CA ALA A 31 2.94 12.43 -5.18
C ALA A 31 3.61 13.11 -3.97
N ILE A 32 3.69 12.37 -2.87
CA ILE A 32 4.38 12.81 -1.65
C ILE A 32 5.45 11.81 -1.23
N SER A 33 6.52 12.33 -0.59
CA SER A 33 7.51 11.49 0.07
C SER A 33 7.02 11.09 1.46
N PRO A 34 7.11 9.80 1.84
CA PRO A 34 6.81 9.38 3.21
C PRO A 34 7.98 9.64 4.19
N PHE A 35 9.13 10.16 3.71
CA PHE A 35 10.35 10.30 4.51
C PHE A 35 11.03 11.67 4.34
N PRO A 36 10.81 12.63 5.22
CA PRO A 36 9.73 12.73 6.21
C PRO A 36 8.38 13.03 5.54
N PRO A 37 7.27 12.61 6.12
CA PRO A 37 5.96 12.98 5.61
C PRO A 37 5.70 14.48 5.85
N PRO A 38 5.04 15.19 4.90
CA PRO A 38 4.63 16.57 5.12
C PRO A 38 3.64 16.70 6.29
N GLU A 39 3.66 17.83 7.00
CA GLU A 39 2.73 18.07 8.12
C GLU A 39 1.26 17.98 7.68
N SER A 40 0.94 18.46 6.47
CA SER A 40 -0.40 18.33 5.90
C SER A 40 -0.84 16.89 5.74
N HIS A 41 0.09 15.97 5.44
CA HIS A 41 -0.20 14.54 5.34
C HIS A 41 -0.48 13.90 6.69
N LEU A 42 0.19 14.33 7.76
CA LEU A 42 -0.02 13.80 9.11
C LEU A 42 -1.44 14.07 9.63
N LYS A 43 -2.13 15.11 9.12
CA LYS A 43 -3.54 15.37 9.43
C LYS A 43 -4.47 14.31 8.82
N MET A 44 -4.11 13.74 7.66
CA MET A 44 -4.87 12.70 6.97
C MET A 44 -4.44 11.29 7.39
N SER A 45 -3.15 11.10 7.64
CA SER A 45 -2.54 9.84 8.05
C SER A 45 -1.67 10.06 9.29
N PRO A 46 -2.23 9.95 10.51
CA PRO A 46 -1.52 10.26 11.76
C PRO A 46 -0.28 9.41 11.99
N LEU A 47 -0.20 8.22 11.39
CA LEU A 47 0.97 7.34 11.43
C LEU A 47 2.05 7.71 10.39
N GLY A 48 1.82 8.74 9.57
CA GLY A 48 2.73 9.18 8.52
C GLY A 48 2.89 8.20 7.35
N LYS A 49 2.05 7.17 7.29
CA LYS A 49 2.09 6.14 6.23
C LYS A 49 1.36 6.60 4.97
N ILE A 50 1.74 6.03 3.84
CA ILE A 50 1.06 6.16 2.55
C ILE A 50 0.48 4.80 2.13
N PRO A 51 -0.68 4.79 1.41
CA PRO A 51 -1.47 5.93 0.94
C PRO A 51 -2.34 6.58 2.00
N ALA A 52 -2.79 7.80 1.73
CA ALA A 52 -4.04 8.35 2.21
C ALA A 52 -4.88 8.75 1.00
N MET A 53 -6.19 8.76 1.15
CA MET A 53 -7.15 9.19 0.12
C MET A 53 -7.95 10.38 0.65
N THR A 54 -8.30 11.32 -0.23
CA THR A 54 -9.34 12.33 0.04
C THR A 54 -10.46 12.22 -1.00
N ASP A 55 -11.71 12.37 -0.53
CA ASP A 55 -12.92 12.48 -1.37
C ASP A 55 -13.81 13.59 -0.77
N GLY A 56 -13.72 14.80 -1.34
CA GLY A 56 -14.25 16.01 -0.70
C GLY A 56 -13.59 16.26 0.66
N ASP A 57 -14.38 16.38 1.71
CA ASP A 57 -13.91 16.60 3.08
C ASP A 57 -13.49 15.32 3.80
N LEU A 58 -13.78 14.16 3.21
CA LEU A 58 -13.40 12.86 3.79
C LEU A 58 -11.94 12.58 3.54
N ALA A 59 -11.21 12.18 4.59
CA ALA A 59 -9.85 11.65 4.49
C ALA A 59 -9.80 10.24 5.10
N ILE A 60 -9.23 9.29 4.36
CA ILE A 60 -9.08 7.89 4.79
C ILE A 60 -7.61 7.50 4.61
N PRO A 61 -6.88 7.17 5.67
CA PRO A 61 -5.57 6.51 5.58
C PRO A 61 -5.75 4.99 5.44
N ASP A 62 -4.66 4.31 5.04
CA ASP A 62 -4.55 2.87 4.87
C ASP A 62 -5.19 2.32 3.59
N SER A 63 -4.43 1.42 2.92
CA SER A 63 -4.83 0.90 1.62
C SER A 63 -6.05 -0.01 1.66
N SER A 64 -6.18 -0.86 2.70
CA SER A 64 -7.34 -1.75 2.85
C SER A 64 -8.60 -0.98 3.20
N ALA A 65 -8.48 0.02 4.07
CA ALA A 65 -9.60 0.91 4.40
C ALA A 65 -10.08 1.70 3.17
N ILE A 66 -9.15 2.19 2.34
CA ILE A 66 -9.47 2.86 1.07
C ILE A 66 -10.18 1.90 0.11
N CYS A 67 -9.63 0.69 -0.12
CA CYS A 67 -10.27 -0.30 -1.00
C CYS A 67 -11.67 -0.68 -0.51
N GLY A 68 -11.85 -0.92 0.79
CA GLY A 68 -13.16 -1.20 1.37
C GLY A 68 -14.16 -0.04 1.23
N TYR A 69 -13.70 1.20 1.37
CA TYR A 69 -14.53 2.38 1.09
C TYR A 69 -14.96 2.44 -0.38
N LEU A 70 -14.01 2.24 -1.30
CA LEU A 70 -14.27 2.28 -2.74
C LEU A 70 -15.23 1.16 -3.16
N GLU A 71 -15.09 -0.04 -2.60
CA GLU A 71 -16.00 -1.16 -2.86
C GLU A 71 -17.45 -0.83 -2.45
N LYS A 72 -17.61 -0.22 -1.28
CA LYS A 72 -18.93 0.16 -0.78
C LYS A 72 -19.52 1.36 -1.52
N ARG A 73 -18.70 2.34 -1.88
CA ARG A 73 -19.14 3.59 -2.53
C ARG A 73 -19.45 3.39 -4.01
N PHE A 74 -18.72 2.47 -4.65
CA PHE A 74 -18.82 2.14 -6.06
C PHE A 74 -18.88 0.61 -6.19
N PRO A 75 -20.05 -0.01 -5.96
CA PRO A 75 -20.15 -1.47 -5.89
C PRO A 75 -19.90 -2.18 -7.22
N GLU A 76 -20.00 -1.48 -8.35
CA GLU A 76 -19.79 -2.05 -9.67
C GLU A 76 -18.60 -1.39 -10.41
N PRO A 77 -17.69 -2.20 -10.98
CA PRO A 77 -17.59 -3.65 -10.82
C PRO A 77 -17.13 -4.03 -9.41
N GLY A 78 -17.68 -5.12 -8.85
CA GLY A 78 -17.25 -5.67 -7.55
C GLY A 78 -15.86 -6.28 -7.65
N LEU A 79 -14.97 -5.95 -6.70
CA LEU A 79 -13.63 -6.51 -6.61
C LEU A 79 -13.48 -7.54 -5.49
N TYR A 80 -14.40 -7.54 -4.53
CA TYR A 80 -14.47 -8.56 -3.50
C TYR A 80 -15.53 -9.61 -3.85
N PRO A 81 -15.30 -10.89 -3.50
CA PRO A 81 -16.30 -11.94 -3.69
C PRO A 81 -17.61 -11.65 -2.94
N THR A 82 -18.72 -12.11 -3.50
CA THR A 82 -20.04 -11.99 -2.88
C THR A 82 -20.42 -13.18 -1.98
N ASP A 83 -19.75 -14.34 -2.14
CA ASP A 83 -19.87 -15.48 -1.24
C ASP A 83 -19.14 -15.19 0.08
N ASP A 84 -19.78 -15.48 1.20
CA ASP A 84 -19.26 -15.14 2.54
C ASP A 84 -17.92 -15.83 2.83
N GLY A 85 -17.76 -17.09 2.40
CA GLY A 85 -16.53 -17.87 2.61
C GLY A 85 -15.38 -17.34 1.77
N ASP A 86 -15.64 -17.03 0.51
CA ASP A 86 -14.65 -16.47 -0.41
C ASP A 86 -14.29 -15.03 -0.03
N TYR A 87 -15.26 -14.26 0.45
CA TYR A 87 -15.01 -12.93 1.01
C TYR A 87 -14.06 -12.99 2.21
N GLY A 88 -14.31 -13.92 3.15
CA GLY A 88 -13.41 -14.12 4.29
C GLY A 88 -12.00 -14.50 3.87
N ARG A 89 -11.86 -15.38 2.84
CA ARG A 89 -10.54 -15.73 2.27
C ARG A 89 -9.87 -14.53 1.60
N ALA A 90 -10.61 -13.72 0.87
CA ALA A 90 -10.08 -12.51 0.23
C ALA A 90 -9.49 -11.54 1.26
N LEU A 91 -10.21 -11.30 2.37
CA LEU A 91 -9.72 -10.46 3.47
C LEU A 91 -8.46 -11.05 4.11
N TRP A 92 -8.40 -12.37 4.30
CA TRP A 92 -7.20 -13.02 4.84
C TRP A 92 -6.00 -12.87 3.90
N TYR A 93 -6.17 -13.06 2.59
CA TYR A 93 -5.09 -12.85 1.62
C TYR A 93 -4.63 -11.40 1.56
N GLU A 94 -5.57 -10.45 1.68
CA GLU A 94 -5.24 -9.02 1.74
C GLU A 94 -4.40 -8.71 2.97
N ASP A 95 -4.81 -9.19 4.14
CA ASP A 95 -4.07 -9.00 5.41
C ASP A 95 -2.68 -9.66 5.33
N TRP A 96 -2.59 -10.88 4.81
CA TRP A 96 -1.32 -11.57 4.59
C TRP A 96 -0.40 -10.78 3.65
N ALA A 97 -0.93 -10.27 2.54
CA ALA A 97 -0.16 -9.48 1.57
C ALA A 97 0.31 -8.14 2.15
N ASP A 98 -0.46 -7.54 3.06
CA ASP A 98 -0.12 -6.26 3.68
C ASP A 98 0.85 -6.41 4.86
N ASN A 99 0.87 -7.56 5.55
CA ASN A 99 1.64 -7.74 6.78
C ASN A 99 2.79 -8.74 6.65
N GLU A 100 2.57 -9.90 6.03
CA GLU A 100 3.61 -10.95 5.95
C GLU A 100 4.54 -10.76 4.75
N LEU A 101 3.99 -10.55 3.56
CA LEU A 101 4.76 -10.36 2.35
C LEU A 101 5.78 -9.19 2.45
N PRO A 102 5.46 -8.03 3.05
CA PRO A 102 6.41 -6.95 3.21
C PRO A 102 7.61 -7.24 4.12
N LYS A 103 7.52 -8.24 5.01
CA LYS A 103 8.67 -8.62 5.86
C LYS A 103 9.91 -8.96 5.02
N ALA A 104 9.73 -9.63 3.89
CA ALA A 104 10.81 -9.89 2.96
C ALA A 104 10.94 -8.81 1.88
N THR A 105 9.83 -8.49 1.21
CA THR A 105 9.88 -7.63 0.02
C THR A 105 10.24 -6.18 0.34
N ALA A 106 9.69 -5.59 1.42
CA ALA A 106 10.02 -4.23 1.82
C ALA A 106 11.46 -4.11 2.32
N ALA A 107 11.94 -5.10 3.06
CA ALA A 107 13.31 -5.13 3.54
C ALA A 107 14.32 -5.27 2.39
N LEU A 108 14.04 -6.11 1.39
CA LEU A 108 14.85 -6.22 0.17
C LEU A 108 14.81 -4.92 -0.65
N PHE A 109 13.62 -4.35 -0.84
CA PHE A 109 13.47 -3.07 -1.53
C PHE A 109 14.28 -1.97 -0.84
N PHE A 110 14.15 -1.86 0.49
CA PHE A 110 14.88 -0.86 1.25
C PHE A 110 16.38 -1.03 1.08
N ASN A 111 16.91 -2.24 1.31
CA ASN A 111 18.36 -2.48 1.28
C ASN A 111 18.95 -2.49 -0.13
N ARG A 112 18.17 -2.77 -1.20
CA ARG A 112 18.70 -2.76 -2.59
C ARG A 112 18.44 -1.45 -3.33
N ILE A 113 17.32 -0.81 -3.08
CA ILE A 113 16.84 0.33 -3.87
C ILE A 113 16.86 1.62 -3.06
N ALA A 114 16.15 1.68 -1.92
CA ALA A 114 15.98 2.91 -1.17
C ALA A 114 17.30 3.46 -0.62
N VAL A 115 18.22 2.61 -0.15
CA VAL A 115 19.53 3.03 0.34
C VAL A 115 20.35 3.72 -0.76
N ARG A 116 20.27 3.24 -2.03
CA ARG A 116 20.95 3.86 -3.17
C ARG A 116 20.34 5.23 -3.51
N MET A 117 19.01 5.38 -3.40
CA MET A 117 18.35 6.68 -3.54
C MET A 117 18.82 7.67 -2.46
N MET A 118 19.21 7.18 -1.29
CA MET A 118 19.82 7.95 -0.19
C MET A 118 21.34 8.11 -0.34
N LYS A 119 21.93 7.72 -1.47
CA LYS A 119 23.39 7.73 -1.74
C LYS A 119 24.18 6.90 -0.71
N ARG A 120 23.63 5.77 -0.29
CA ARG A 120 24.27 4.79 0.60
C ARG A 120 24.48 3.48 -0.14
N GLU A 121 25.41 2.68 0.34
CA GLU A 121 25.64 1.33 -0.19
C GLU A 121 24.67 0.32 0.43
N PRO A 122 24.25 -0.70 -0.35
CA PRO A 122 23.48 -1.83 0.18
C PRO A 122 24.26 -2.60 1.24
N ASP A 123 23.54 -3.14 2.22
CA ASP A 123 24.08 -4.08 3.20
C ASP A 123 23.84 -5.52 2.68
N GLU A 124 24.89 -6.11 2.10
CA GLU A 124 24.80 -7.43 1.48
C GLU A 124 24.60 -8.55 2.53
N GLU A 125 25.04 -8.37 3.78
CA GLU A 125 24.79 -9.32 4.86
C GLU A 125 23.31 -9.36 5.22
N VAL A 126 22.70 -8.19 5.39
CA VAL A 126 21.24 -8.06 5.63
C VAL A 126 20.45 -8.62 4.46
N ILE A 127 20.85 -8.33 3.21
CA ILE A 127 20.18 -8.86 2.03
C ILE A 127 20.24 -10.40 2.00
N SER A 128 21.42 -10.98 2.25
CA SER A 128 21.62 -12.43 2.29
C SER A 128 20.73 -13.07 3.36
N LYS A 129 20.69 -12.50 4.55
CA LYS A 129 19.86 -12.99 5.65
C LYS A 129 18.37 -12.97 5.29
N ILE A 130 17.87 -11.92 4.64
CA ILE A 130 16.46 -11.83 4.21
C ILE A 130 16.15 -12.95 3.23
N ILE A 131 17.03 -13.19 2.26
CA ILE A 131 16.82 -14.21 1.22
C ILE A 131 16.86 -15.62 1.82
N THR A 132 17.76 -15.90 2.74
CA THR A 132 17.99 -17.25 3.25
C THR A 132 17.09 -17.62 4.43
N GLU A 133 16.70 -16.67 5.26
CA GLU A 133 16.01 -16.95 6.52
C GLU A 133 14.54 -16.46 6.52
N ILE A 134 14.26 -15.31 5.91
CA ILE A 134 12.92 -14.71 5.97
C ILE A 134 12.07 -15.13 4.77
N GLN A 135 12.61 -15.05 3.56
CA GLN A 135 11.86 -15.34 2.34
C GLN A 135 11.30 -16.78 2.28
N PRO A 136 12.04 -17.84 2.66
CA PRO A 136 11.50 -19.20 2.64
C PRO A 136 10.32 -19.44 3.59
N GLY A 137 10.19 -18.62 4.64
CA GLY A 137 9.06 -18.70 5.58
C GLY A 137 7.81 -17.97 5.12
N ILE A 138 7.88 -17.23 4.01
CA ILE A 138 6.76 -16.47 3.43
C ILE A 138 6.19 -17.17 2.20
N PHE A 139 7.03 -17.86 1.44
CA PHE A 139 6.70 -18.61 0.23
C PHE A 139 6.96 -20.10 0.40
#